data_beadf4ef333f0f0a017fe7ccb411dc4f
#
_entry.id   beadf4ef333f0f0a017fe7ccb411dc4f
#
_cell.length_a   1.000
_cell.length_b   1.000
_cell.length_c   1.000
_cell.angle_alpha   90.00
_cell.angle_beta   90.00
_cell.angle_gamma   90.00
#
_symmetry.space_group_name_H-M   'P 1'
#
loop_
_entity.id
_entity.type
_entity.pdbx_description
1 polymer ?
#
loop_
_entity_poly.entity_id
_entity_poly.type
_entity_poly.pdbx_seq_one_letter_code
_entity_poly.pdbx_strand_id
1 'polypeptide(L)'
;MPNMLRLMLGETHGVAADEYVWMLEANMDDMNPEWSGFLMERLFAAGALDVIFIPAQMKKNRPGLLLQVLCAEQHQPTLLRIIFQESTTGGIRFYRIARMCLKRSYGRLKTKFGTLRVKVLHDGNTTHITPDFDE
;
A
#
# COMPACT_ATOMS: atom_id res chain seq x y z
N MET A 1 43.84 29.83 2.17
CA MET A 1 43.05 28.73 2.79
C MET A 1 42.92 27.59 1.80
N PRO A 2 43.37 26.39 2.10
CA PRO A 2 43.19 25.28 1.20
C PRO A 2 41.71 24.85 1.20
N ASN A 3 41.07 24.84 0.03
CA ASN A 3 39.77 24.27 -0.14
C ASN A 3 39.88 22.75 -0.05
N MET A 4 39.46 22.16 1.06
CA MET A 4 39.39 20.69 1.21
C MET A 4 37.95 20.22 0.95
N LEU A 5 37.77 19.43 -0.09
CA LEU A 5 36.56 18.64 -0.31
C LEU A 5 36.78 17.26 0.36
N ARG A 6 36.00 16.96 1.40
CA ARG A 6 36.03 15.67 2.05
C ARG A 6 34.82 14.83 1.53
N LEU A 7 35.10 13.84 0.70
CA LEU A 7 34.10 12.88 0.26
C LEU A 7 34.14 11.67 1.19
N MET A 8 33.03 11.42 1.90
CA MET A 8 32.83 10.18 2.64
C MET A 8 31.96 9.23 1.80
N LEU A 9 32.55 8.14 1.30
CA LEU A 9 31.84 7.03 0.73
C LEU A 9 31.63 6.00 1.84
N GLY A 10 30.38 5.76 2.21
CA GLY A 10 29.98 4.72 3.15
C GLY A 10 29.15 3.68 2.42
N GLU A 11 29.46 2.40 2.60
CA GLU A 11 28.57 1.32 2.22
C GLU A 11 27.51 1.16 3.32
N THR A 12 26.23 1.31 2.95
CA THR A 12 25.13 0.99 3.85
C THR A 12 24.83 -0.49 3.74
N HIS A 13 25.15 -1.26 4.76
CA HIS A 13 24.66 -2.63 4.92
C HIS A 13 23.17 -2.58 5.39
N GLY A 14 22.29 -2.09 4.53
CA GLY A 14 20.85 -2.15 4.74
C GLY A 14 20.26 -3.29 3.93
N VAL A 15 19.12 -3.81 4.37
CA VAL A 15 18.33 -4.74 3.57
C VAL A 15 17.93 -4.01 2.29
N ALA A 16 18.34 -4.53 1.13
CA ALA A 16 17.97 -3.94 -0.15
C ALA A 16 16.46 -4.07 -0.33
N ALA A 17 15.80 -2.97 -0.71
CA ALA A 17 14.40 -3.02 -1.08
C ALA A 17 14.24 -3.74 -2.43
N ASP A 18 13.27 -4.65 -2.53
CA ASP A 18 12.98 -5.34 -3.79
C ASP A 18 12.32 -4.43 -4.82
N GLU A 19 11.55 -3.46 -4.35
CA GLU A 19 10.82 -2.52 -5.19
C GLU A 19 10.53 -1.20 -4.48
N TYR A 20 10.16 -0.21 -5.30
CA TYR A 20 9.64 1.07 -4.82
C TYR A 20 8.20 1.25 -5.26
N VAL A 21 7.38 1.74 -4.36
CA VAL A 21 5.98 2.05 -4.60
C VAL A 21 5.64 3.43 -4.06
N TRP A 22 4.45 3.94 -4.41
CA TRP A 22 3.96 5.22 -3.91
C TRP A 22 2.91 5.02 -2.82
N MET A 23 3.03 5.78 -1.76
CA MET A 23 2.00 5.95 -0.75
C MET A 23 1.27 7.26 -1.01
N LEU A 24 -0.06 7.20 -1.14
CA LEU A 24 -0.94 8.36 -1.24
C LEU A 24 -1.74 8.43 0.06
N GLU A 25 -1.83 9.62 0.66
CA GLU A 25 -2.57 9.79 1.90
C GLU A 25 -3.46 11.03 1.86
N ALA A 26 -4.67 10.88 2.36
CA ALA A 26 -5.62 11.97 2.51
C ALA A 26 -6.36 11.90 3.84
N ASN A 27 -6.54 13.05 4.48
CA ASN A 27 -7.34 13.16 5.69
C ASN A 27 -8.75 13.67 5.32
N MET A 28 -9.78 13.04 5.88
CA MET A 28 -11.18 13.38 5.61
C MET A 28 -11.95 13.43 6.93
N ASP A 29 -12.53 14.59 7.27
CA ASP A 29 -13.33 14.80 8.48
C ASP A 29 -14.81 15.17 8.19
N ASP A 30 -15.18 15.20 6.92
CA ASP A 30 -16.48 15.63 6.44
C ASP A 30 -17.07 14.74 5.33
N MET A 31 -16.43 13.61 5.04
CA MET A 31 -16.96 12.63 4.08
C MET A 31 -17.96 11.70 4.75
N ASN A 32 -19.07 11.39 4.05
CA ASN A 32 -19.97 10.33 4.49
C ASN A 32 -19.24 8.99 4.53
N PRO A 33 -19.15 8.31 5.69
CA PRO A 33 -18.45 7.03 5.81
C PRO A 33 -18.94 5.93 4.88
N GLU A 34 -20.20 5.96 4.46
CA GLU A 34 -20.77 4.99 3.52
C GLU A 34 -20.09 5.02 2.15
N TRP A 35 -19.51 6.16 1.76
CA TRP A 35 -18.79 6.30 0.49
C TRP A 35 -17.41 5.65 0.50
N SER A 36 -16.88 5.31 1.67
CA SER A 36 -15.55 4.70 1.81
C SER A 36 -15.44 3.37 1.07
N GLY A 37 -16.48 2.53 1.12
CA GLY A 37 -16.52 1.26 0.39
C GLY A 37 -16.47 1.45 -1.12
N PHE A 38 -17.28 2.36 -1.64
CA PHE A 38 -17.30 2.69 -3.06
C PHE A 38 -15.95 3.26 -3.54
N LEU A 39 -15.36 4.18 -2.78
CA LEU A 39 -14.05 4.73 -3.10
C LEU A 39 -12.97 3.63 -3.10
N MET A 40 -13.00 2.73 -2.14
CA MET A 40 -12.07 1.60 -2.06
C MET A 40 -12.16 0.71 -3.30
N GLU A 41 -13.37 0.32 -3.72
CA GLU A 41 -13.58 -0.48 -4.93
C GLU A 41 -13.05 0.21 -6.19
N ARG A 42 -13.32 1.51 -6.34
CA ARG A 42 -12.82 2.32 -7.44
C ARG A 42 -11.29 2.39 -7.50
N LEU A 43 -10.65 2.52 -6.34
CA LEU A 43 -9.20 2.57 -6.24
C LEU A 43 -8.56 1.23 -6.60
N PHE A 44 -9.10 0.11 -6.11
CA PHE A 44 -8.61 -1.22 -6.51
C PHE A 44 -8.80 -1.48 -8.00
N ALA A 45 -9.97 -1.14 -8.56
CA ALA A 45 -10.24 -1.27 -10.00
C ALA A 45 -9.28 -0.43 -10.86
N ALA A 46 -8.74 0.67 -10.32
CA ALA A 46 -7.78 1.54 -11.00
C ALA A 46 -6.32 1.14 -10.77
N GLY A 47 -6.05 0.03 -10.10
CA GLY A 47 -4.71 -0.54 -9.94
C GLY A 47 -4.02 -0.20 -8.63
N ALA A 48 -4.75 0.19 -7.58
CA ALA A 48 -4.19 0.25 -6.24
C ALA A 48 -3.71 -1.14 -5.79
N LEU A 49 -2.55 -1.19 -5.15
CA LEU A 49 -2.00 -2.41 -4.55
C LEU A 49 -2.60 -2.70 -3.19
N ASP A 50 -2.95 -1.63 -2.46
CA ASP A 50 -3.61 -1.70 -1.17
C ASP A 50 -4.36 -0.40 -0.89
N VAL A 51 -5.48 -0.50 -0.17
CA VAL A 51 -6.32 0.63 0.24
C VAL A 51 -6.80 0.40 1.64
N ILE A 52 -6.48 1.31 2.55
CA ILE A 52 -6.95 1.25 3.94
C ILE A 52 -7.55 2.57 4.38
N PHE A 53 -8.57 2.48 5.25
CA PHE A 53 -9.12 3.61 5.98
C PHE A 53 -8.82 3.44 7.47
N ILE A 54 -8.16 4.42 8.05
CA ILE A 54 -7.77 4.41 9.46
C ILE A 54 -8.60 5.46 10.18
N PRO A 55 -9.40 5.09 11.21
CA PRO A 55 -10.07 6.06 12.06
C PRO A 55 -9.06 6.99 12.74
N ALA A 56 -9.32 8.28 12.71
CA ALA A 56 -8.41 9.28 13.25
C ALA A 56 -9.18 10.38 13.99
N GLN A 57 -8.56 10.93 15.04
CA GLN A 57 -9.01 12.15 15.69
C GLN A 57 -8.30 13.33 15.04
N MET A 58 -9.08 14.24 14.44
CA MET A 58 -8.56 15.36 13.68
C MET A 58 -8.66 16.67 14.45
N LYS A 59 -8.13 17.76 13.87
CA LYS A 59 -8.22 19.11 14.44
C LYS A 59 -9.66 19.50 14.76
N LYS A 60 -9.85 20.41 15.70
CA LYS A 60 -11.15 20.85 16.21
C LYS A 60 -11.96 19.72 16.85
N ASN A 61 -11.26 18.69 17.32
CA ASN A 61 -11.82 17.53 18.00
C ASN A 61 -12.85 16.75 17.15
N ARG A 62 -12.61 16.69 15.82
CA ARG A 62 -13.49 15.98 14.89
C ARG A 62 -13.00 14.57 14.63
N PRO A 63 -13.88 13.56 14.68
CA PRO A 63 -13.56 12.24 14.16
C PRO A 63 -13.42 12.32 12.63
N GLY A 64 -12.50 11.55 12.08
CA GLY A 64 -12.27 11.49 10.65
C GLY A 64 -11.61 10.19 10.22
N LEU A 65 -11.25 10.13 8.95
CA LEU A 65 -10.57 9.00 8.34
C LEU A 65 -9.27 9.45 7.70
N LEU A 66 -8.22 8.67 7.90
CA LEU A 66 -7.01 8.73 7.11
C LEU A 66 -7.09 7.64 6.04
N LEU A 67 -7.18 8.04 4.78
CA LEU A 67 -7.03 7.16 3.63
C LEU A 67 -5.55 6.96 3.35
N GLN A 68 -5.12 5.71 3.20
CA GLN A 68 -3.82 5.35 2.65
C GLN A 68 -4.01 4.44 1.44
N VAL A 69 -3.33 4.76 0.34
CA VAL A 69 -3.37 3.99 -0.91
C VAL A 69 -1.96 3.68 -1.34
N LEU A 70 -1.66 2.40 -1.51
CA LEU A 70 -0.38 1.94 -2.03
C LEU A 70 -0.51 1.67 -3.53
N CYS A 71 0.43 2.15 -4.35
CA CYS A 71 0.36 1.92 -5.79
C CYS A 71 1.74 1.91 -6.47
N ALA A 72 1.78 1.29 -7.65
CA ALA A 72 2.90 1.44 -8.57
C ALA A 72 2.87 2.84 -9.21
N GLU A 73 4.04 3.32 -9.64
CA GLU A 73 4.22 4.68 -10.17
C GLU A 73 3.27 5.00 -11.34
N GLN A 74 3.06 4.06 -12.25
CA GLN A 74 2.18 4.27 -13.41
C GLN A 74 0.72 4.51 -13.05
N HIS A 75 0.24 4.05 -11.90
CA HIS A 75 -1.14 4.22 -11.46
C HIS A 75 -1.37 5.48 -10.63
N GLN A 76 -0.31 6.10 -10.10
CA GLN A 76 -0.39 7.26 -9.22
C GLN A 76 -1.26 8.41 -9.78
N PRO A 77 -1.08 8.89 -11.03
CA PRO A 77 -1.86 10.02 -11.53
C PRO A 77 -3.37 9.73 -11.60
N THR A 78 -3.73 8.49 -11.97
CA THR A 78 -5.13 8.08 -12.04
C THR A 78 -5.75 7.98 -10.66
N LEU A 79 -5.04 7.40 -9.69
CA LEU A 79 -5.52 7.26 -8.32
C LEU A 79 -5.66 8.60 -7.61
N LEU A 80 -4.73 9.52 -7.79
CA LEU A 80 -4.85 10.90 -7.27
C LEU A 80 -6.12 11.58 -7.77
N ARG A 81 -6.42 11.43 -9.07
CA ARG A 81 -7.64 11.99 -9.65
C ARG A 81 -8.91 11.36 -9.06
N ILE A 82 -8.94 10.03 -8.90
CA ILE A 82 -10.08 9.34 -8.29
C ILE A 82 -10.31 9.83 -6.86
N ILE A 83 -9.26 9.95 -6.05
CA ILE A 83 -9.38 10.42 -4.67
C ILE A 83 -9.99 11.84 -4.64
N PHE A 84 -9.55 12.76 -5.50
CA PHE A 84 -10.12 14.10 -5.56
C PHE A 84 -11.58 14.13 -6.07
N GLN A 85 -11.94 13.23 -6.97
CA GLN A 85 -13.30 13.19 -7.55
C GLN A 85 -14.31 12.53 -6.62
N GLU A 86 -13.91 11.51 -5.88
CA GLU A 86 -14.81 10.65 -5.10
C GLU A 86 -14.73 10.88 -3.58
N SER A 87 -13.95 11.87 -3.15
CA SER A 87 -13.85 12.23 -1.73
C SER A 87 -13.99 13.73 -1.52
N THR A 88 -14.10 14.14 -0.26
CA THR A 88 -14.18 15.55 0.13
C THR A 88 -12.80 16.16 0.40
N THR A 89 -11.72 15.40 0.20
CA THR A 89 -10.38 15.93 0.53
C THR A 89 -9.97 17.08 -0.38
N GLY A 90 -9.44 18.13 0.22
CA GLY A 90 -8.82 19.25 -0.50
C GLY A 90 -7.32 19.09 -0.75
N GLY A 91 -6.72 18.00 -0.27
CA GLY A 91 -5.29 17.79 -0.43
C GLY A 91 -4.88 16.34 -0.21
N ILE A 92 -3.93 15.89 -1.02
CA ILE A 92 -3.33 14.56 -0.93
C ILE A 92 -1.84 14.74 -0.79
N ARG A 93 -1.23 14.12 0.21
CA ARG A 93 0.23 13.98 0.31
C ARG A 93 0.63 12.64 -0.28
N PHE A 94 1.76 12.60 -0.95
CA PHE A 94 2.27 11.37 -1.52
C PHE A 94 3.79 11.34 -1.47
N TYR A 95 4.33 10.15 -1.32
CA TYR A 95 5.76 9.91 -1.20
C TYR A 95 6.12 8.50 -1.65
N ARG A 96 7.35 8.37 -2.09
CA ARG A 96 7.90 7.10 -2.53
C ARG A 96 8.43 6.32 -1.33
N ILE A 97 8.08 5.05 -1.24
CA ILE A 97 8.55 4.16 -0.19
C ILE A 97 9.23 2.93 -0.78
N ALA A 98 10.22 2.44 -0.06
CA ALA A 98 10.84 1.15 -0.34
C ALA A 98 9.98 0.03 0.24
N ARG A 99 9.79 -1.06 -0.51
CA ARG A 99 9.05 -2.23 -0.08
C ARG A 99 9.84 -3.49 -0.34
N MET A 100 9.77 -4.44 0.61
CA MET A 100 10.26 -5.79 0.44
C MET A 100 9.07 -6.74 0.50
N CYS A 101 8.97 -7.63 -0.47
CA CYS A 101 7.90 -8.61 -0.55
C CYS A 101 8.48 -10.01 -0.63
N LEU A 102 7.89 -10.96 0.09
CA LEU A 102 8.20 -12.36 -0.08
C LEU A 102 7.78 -12.83 -1.47
N LYS A 103 8.58 -13.69 -2.07
CA LYS A 103 8.19 -14.33 -3.34
C LYS A 103 6.91 -15.12 -3.13
N ARG A 104 5.92 -14.88 -4.00
CA ARG A 104 4.60 -15.49 -3.93
C ARG A 104 4.39 -16.45 -5.08
N SER A 105 3.88 -17.63 -4.76
CA SER A 105 3.34 -18.58 -5.73
C SER A 105 1.99 -19.11 -5.25
N TYR A 106 1.24 -19.72 -6.16
CA TYR A 106 -0.04 -20.34 -5.84
C TYR A 106 0.02 -21.83 -6.13
N GLY A 107 -0.61 -22.61 -5.27
CA GLY A 107 -0.66 -24.04 -5.37
C GLY A 107 -2.07 -24.58 -5.09
N ARG A 108 -2.24 -25.89 -5.24
CA ARG A 108 -3.45 -26.60 -4.85
C ARG A 108 -3.08 -27.70 -3.87
N LEU A 109 -3.72 -27.70 -2.71
CA LEU A 109 -3.58 -28.71 -1.69
C LEU A 109 -4.79 -29.64 -1.69
N LYS A 110 -4.56 -30.93 -1.91
CA LYS A 110 -5.60 -31.95 -1.76
C LYS A 110 -5.80 -32.26 -0.28
N THR A 111 -7.02 -32.11 0.21
CA THR A 111 -7.42 -32.47 1.57
C THR A 111 -8.53 -33.54 1.52
N LYS A 112 -8.83 -34.15 2.67
CA LYS A 112 -9.96 -35.07 2.79
C LYS A 112 -11.32 -34.43 2.50
N PHE A 113 -11.39 -33.10 2.49
CA PHE A 113 -12.63 -32.33 2.24
C PHE A 113 -12.68 -31.73 0.82
N GLY A 114 -11.64 -31.94 0.00
CA GLY A 114 -11.57 -31.40 -1.35
C GLY A 114 -10.22 -30.76 -1.66
N THR A 115 -10.16 -30.10 -2.81
CA THR A 115 -8.95 -29.38 -3.24
C THR A 115 -9.06 -27.92 -2.83
N LEU A 116 -8.09 -27.43 -2.08
CA LEU A 116 -8.00 -26.05 -1.60
C LEU A 116 -6.91 -25.31 -2.38
N ARG A 117 -7.21 -24.10 -2.85
CA ARG A 117 -6.20 -23.18 -3.36
C ARG A 117 -5.39 -22.60 -2.20
N VAL A 118 -4.09 -22.57 -2.36
CA VAL A 118 -3.18 -22.07 -1.32
C VAL A 118 -2.23 -21.02 -1.91
N LYS A 119 -1.94 -20.02 -1.11
CA LYS A 119 -0.89 -19.04 -1.33
C LYS A 119 0.38 -19.51 -0.61
N VAL A 120 1.47 -19.54 -1.34
CA VAL A 120 2.79 -19.95 -0.84
C VAL A 120 3.72 -18.75 -0.87
N LEU A 121 4.28 -18.41 0.29
CA LEU A 121 5.24 -17.33 0.44
C LEU A 121 6.60 -17.92 0.77
N HIS A 122 7.65 -17.47 0.07
CA HIS A 122 9.02 -17.93 0.23
C HIS A 122 9.92 -16.77 0.66
N ASP A 123 10.68 -16.96 1.73
CA ASP A 123 11.72 -16.01 2.18
C ASP A 123 13.15 -16.47 1.85
N GLY A 124 13.29 -17.57 1.12
CA GLY A 124 14.56 -18.23 0.80
C GLY A 124 14.89 -19.39 1.74
N ASN A 125 14.52 -19.32 3.01
CA ASN A 125 14.81 -20.35 4.03
C ASN A 125 13.56 -21.08 4.49
N THR A 126 12.45 -20.39 4.57
CA THR A 126 11.14 -20.90 5.03
C THR A 126 10.06 -20.72 3.97
N THR A 127 9.06 -21.59 4.05
CA THR A 127 7.88 -21.54 3.20
C THR A 127 6.64 -21.45 4.08
N HIS A 128 5.86 -20.38 3.90
CA HIS A 128 4.59 -20.20 4.57
C HIS A 128 3.45 -20.53 3.60
N ILE A 129 2.57 -21.44 4.01
CA ILE A 129 1.42 -21.88 3.21
C ILE A 129 0.16 -21.42 3.93
N THR A 130 -0.65 -20.63 3.25
CA THR A 130 -1.95 -20.14 3.76
C THR A 130 -3.05 -20.45 2.77
N PRO A 131 -4.29 -20.75 3.23
CA PRO A 131 -5.44 -20.79 2.33
C PRO A 131 -5.60 -19.47 1.57
N ASP A 132 -6.00 -19.57 0.31
CA ASP A 132 -6.34 -18.41 -0.52
C ASP A 132 -7.86 -18.26 -0.50
N PHE A 133 -8.34 -17.18 0.10
CA PHE A 133 -9.77 -16.92 0.30
C PHE A 133 -10.34 -15.90 -0.69
N ASP A 134 -9.54 -15.48 -1.68
CA ASP A 134 -9.95 -14.47 -2.68
C ASP A 134 -10.77 -15.08 -3.84
N GLU A 135 -11.72 -15.96 -3.51
CA GLU A 135 -12.77 -16.47 -4.42
C GLU A 135 -14.16 -16.23 -3.86
#